data_a0fde7e1eaffdd724845eec21d348345
#
_entry.id   a0fde7e1eaffdd724845eec21d348345
#
_cell.length_a   1.000
_cell.length_b   1.000
_cell.length_c   1.000
_cell.angle_alpha   90.00
_cell.angle_beta   90.00
_cell.angle_gamma   90.00
#
_symmetry.space_group_name_H-M   'P 1'
#
loop_
_entity.id
_entity.type
_entity.pdbx_description
1 polymer ?
#
loop_
_entity_poly.entity_id
_entity_poly.type
_entity_poly.pdbx_seq_one_letter_code
_entity_poly.pdbx_strand_id
1 'polypeptide(L)'
;FQKRIVNLFKEMGFRNDIILASIDKEFNPYAIIIRAKKMTELYNSKDGKNFLKAFKRLNSLNENVEDKSVEVSLLKKEEEKNFYNLIDYIKKNIDESKHDFIFENFNYLYQLSETINNFFDNVIVNDDNVKIRTNRKILVNKLHKVLNDNYRFSLLEI
;
A
#
# COMPACT_ATOMS: atom_id res chain seq x y z
N PHE A 1 -2.12 19.34 -20.13
CA PHE A 1 -1.33 19.65 -18.94
C PHE A 1 -0.64 18.40 -18.37
N GLN A 2 -1.39 17.35 -18.09
CA GLN A 2 -0.85 16.07 -17.58
C GLN A 2 0.22 15.47 -18.52
N LYS A 3 -0.04 15.48 -19.81
CA LYS A 3 0.87 14.96 -20.83
C LYS A 3 2.20 15.73 -20.87
N ARG A 4 2.16 17.04 -20.66
CA ARG A 4 3.36 17.89 -20.61
C ARG A 4 4.20 17.58 -19.37
N ILE A 5 3.57 17.40 -18.21
CA ILE A 5 4.26 17.03 -16.96
C ILE A 5 4.91 15.67 -17.11
N VAL A 6 4.22 14.67 -17.64
CA VAL A 6 4.77 13.33 -17.87
C VAL A 6 6.00 13.40 -18.76
N ASN A 7 5.95 14.14 -19.85
CA ASN A 7 7.10 14.29 -20.77
C ASN A 7 8.28 14.98 -20.09
N LEU A 8 8.02 16.06 -19.34
CA LEU A 8 9.08 16.77 -18.60
C LEU A 8 9.78 15.85 -17.61
N PHE A 9 9.05 15.05 -16.84
CA PHE A 9 9.62 14.16 -15.86
C PHE A 9 10.34 12.97 -16.47
N LYS A 10 9.92 12.50 -17.63
CA LYS A 10 10.67 11.54 -18.44
C LYS A 10 12.02 12.10 -18.87
N GLU A 11 12.07 13.34 -19.33
CA GLU A 11 13.30 14.05 -19.67
C GLU A 11 14.24 14.21 -18.47
N MET A 12 13.68 14.32 -17.25
CA MET A 12 14.43 14.34 -16.00
C MET A 12 14.96 12.95 -15.57
N GLY A 13 14.62 11.89 -16.29
CA GLY A 13 15.10 10.54 -16.02
C GLY A 13 14.20 9.68 -15.13
N PHE A 14 13.00 10.14 -14.78
CA PHE A 14 12.05 9.32 -14.00
C PHE A 14 11.39 8.25 -14.87
N ARG A 15 11.15 7.08 -14.29
CA ARG A 15 10.39 6.01 -14.93
C ARG A 15 8.94 6.43 -15.10
N ASN A 16 8.32 6.00 -16.20
CA ASN A 16 6.94 6.34 -16.52
C ASN A 16 5.94 5.89 -15.44
N ASP A 17 6.08 4.68 -14.92
CA ASP A 17 5.21 4.16 -13.87
C ASP A 17 5.33 4.95 -12.56
N ILE A 18 6.54 5.37 -12.19
CA ILE A 18 6.78 6.23 -11.03
C ILE A 18 6.12 7.60 -11.20
N ILE A 19 6.24 8.18 -12.40
CA ILE A 19 5.59 9.45 -12.70
C ILE A 19 4.07 9.33 -12.52
N LEU A 20 3.47 8.31 -13.11
CA LEU A 20 2.02 8.08 -13.01
C LEU A 20 1.56 7.85 -11.57
N ALA A 21 2.33 7.07 -10.79
CA ALA A 21 2.03 6.85 -9.38
C ALA A 21 2.15 8.12 -8.52
N SER A 22 2.95 9.08 -8.96
CA SER A 22 3.23 10.32 -8.22
C SER A 22 2.25 11.46 -8.51
N ILE A 23 1.49 11.38 -9.60
CA ILE A 23 0.51 12.40 -9.98
C ILE A 23 -0.69 12.32 -9.03
N ASP A 24 -1.03 13.44 -8.41
CA ASP A 24 -2.21 13.58 -7.57
C ASP A 24 -3.33 14.39 -8.26
N LYS A 25 -4.44 14.53 -7.56
CA LYS A 25 -5.61 15.25 -8.09
C LYS A 25 -5.37 16.75 -8.24
N GLU A 26 -4.46 17.30 -7.47
CA GLU A 26 -4.19 18.74 -7.46
C GLU A 26 -3.22 19.18 -8.56
N PHE A 27 -2.53 18.24 -9.20
CA PHE A 27 -1.56 18.49 -10.27
C PHE A 27 -0.52 19.55 -9.93
N ASN A 28 -0.05 19.61 -8.69
CA ASN A 28 1.02 20.49 -8.29
C ASN A 28 2.37 19.91 -8.76
N PRO A 29 3.05 20.52 -9.77
CA PRO A 29 4.29 19.95 -10.31
C PRO A 29 5.40 19.77 -9.27
N TYR A 30 5.48 20.68 -8.31
CA TYR A 30 6.49 20.62 -7.26
C TYR A 30 6.27 19.43 -6.31
N ALA A 31 5.03 19.22 -5.90
CA ALA A 31 4.66 18.07 -5.06
C ALA A 31 4.87 16.75 -5.82
N ILE A 32 4.52 16.70 -7.09
CA ILE A 32 4.69 15.51 -7.93
C ILE A 32 6.16 15.12 -8.05
N ILE A 33 7.06 16.08 -8.27
CA ILE A 33 8.49 15.78 -8.39
C ILE A 33 9.09 15.28 -7.08
N ILE A 34 8.67 15.84 -5.94
CA ILE A 34 9.11 15.36 -4.62
C ILE A 34 8.65 13.92 -4.41
N ARG A 35 7.40 13.62 -4.72
CA ARG A 35 6.86 12.26 -4.61
C ARG A 35 7.58 11.29 -5.55
N ALA A 36 7.86 11.69 -6.78
CA ALA A 36 8.60 10.88 -7.75
C ALA A 36 10.03 10.55 -7.27
N LYS A 37 10.71 11.52 -6.66
CA LYS A 37 12.03 11.29 -6.04
C LYS A 37 11.95 10.29 -4.89
N LYS A 38 11.00 10.45 -3.99
CA LYS A 38 10.76 9.54 -2.85
C LYS A 38 10.37 8.14 -3.31
N MET A 39 9.51 8.05 -4.31
CA MET A 39 9.11 6.77 -4.90
C MET A 39 10.30 6.06 -5.55
N THR A 40 11.18 6.80 -6.22
CA THR A 40 12.41 6.26 -6.81
C THR A 40 13.36 5.73 -5.74
N GLU A 41 13.55 6.47 -4.63
CA GLU A 41 14.35 5.99 -3.49
C GLU A 41 13.78 4.70 -2.90
N LEU A 42 12.48 4.64 -2.69
CA LEU A 42 11.79 3.44 -2.19
C LEU A 42 11.98 2.27 -3.15
N TYR A 43 11.75 2.49 -4.43
CA TYR A 43 11.89 1.46 -5.46
C TYR A 43 13.30 0.87 -5.52
N ASN A 44 14.33 1.67 -5.29
CA ASN A 44 15.73 1.27 -5.36
C ASN A 44 16.27 0.72 -4.04
N SER A 45 15.62 0.96 -2.91
CA SER A 45 16.06 0.44 -1.61
C SER A 45 15.73 -1.05 -1.47
N LYS A 46 16.53 -1.78 -0.67
CA LYS A 46 16.29 -3.20 -0.38
C LYS A 46 14.94 -3.41 0.30
N ASP A 47 14.67 -2.65 1.35
CA ASP A 47 13.41 -2.76 2.11
C ASP A 47 12.22 -2.31 1.27
N GLY A 48 12.39 -1.30 0.43
CA GLY A 48 11.38 -0.86 -0.52
C GLY A 48 11.03 -1.93 -1.55
N LYS A 49 12.03 -2.60 -2.11
CA LYS A 49 11.81 -3.72 -3.05
C LYS A 49 11.05 -4.87 -2.40
N ASN A 50 11.41 -5.23 -1.16
CA ASN A 50 10.72 -6.26 -0.41
C ASN A 50 9.27 -5.86 -0.10
N PHE A 51 9.07 -4.61 0.29
CA PHE A 51 7.74 -4.05 0.50
C PHE A 51 6.88 -4.10 -0.77
N LEU A 52 7.42 -3.67 -1.91
CA LEU A 52 6.68 -3.67 -3.17
C LEU A 52 6.31 -5.10 -3.61
N LYS A 53 7.15 -6.09 -3.35
CA LYS A 53 6.79 -7.51 -3.57
C LYS A 53 5.63 -7.95 -2.67
N ALA A 54 5.67 -7.58 -1.40
CA ALA A 54 4.57 -7.84 -0.46
C ALA A 54 3.29 -7.14 -0.90
N PHE A 55 3.38 -5.89 -1.32
CA PHE A 55 2.25 -5.14 -1.88
C PHE A 55 1.69 -5.79 -3.14
N LYS A 56 2.54 -6.26 -4.04
CA LYS A 56 2.10 -6.99 -5.25
C LYS A 56 1.28 -8.23 -4.88
N ARG A 57 1.70 -8.96 -3.86
CA ARG A 57 0.94 -10.09 -3.32
C ARG A 57 -0.40 -9.64 -2.76
N LEU A 58 -0.43 -8.59 -1.97
CA LEU A 58 -1.64 -7.98 -1.44
C LEU A 58 -2.58 -7.55 -2.57
N ASN A 59 -2.06 -6.89 -3.58
CA ASN A 59 -2.83 -6.41 -4.73
C ASN A 59 -3.46 -7.57 -5.53
N SER A 60 -2.71 -8.66 -5.75
CA SER A 60 -3.23 -9.82 -6.48
C SER A 60 -4.28 -10.62 -5.70
N LEU A 61 -4.21 -10.62 -4.37
CA LEU A 61 -5.15 -11.35 -3.52
C LEU A 61 -6.31 -10.48 -3.02
N ASN A 62 -6.29 -9.19 -3.34
CA ASN A 62 -7.38 -8.29 -3.01
C ASN A 62 -8.60 -8.55 -3.89
N GLU A 63 -9.77 -8.61 -3.24
CA GLU A 63 -11.06 -8.70 -3.91
C GLU A 63 -11.93 -7.50 -3.53
N ASN A 64 -12.79 -7.06 -4.44
CA ASN A 64 -13.79 -6.05 -4.14
C ASN A 64 -14.80 -6.63 -3.15
N VAL A 65 -14.90 -6.01 -1.99
CA VAL A 65 -15.87 -6.35 -0.94
C VAL A 65 -16.61 -5.09 -0.54
N GLU A 66 -17.80 -5.28 0.03
CA GLU A 66 -18.52 -4.15 0.62
C GLU A 66 -17.67 -3.48 1.71
N ASP A 67 -17.71 -2.15 1.77
CA ASP A 67 -17.01 -1.37 2.80
C ASP A 67 -17.68 -1.58 4.15
N LYS A 68 -17.24 -2.61 4.85
CA LYS A 68 -17.73 -2.98 6.19
C LYS A 68 -16.60 -2.89 7.20
N SER A 69 -16.99 -2.74 8.46
CA SER A 69 -16.04 -2.82 9.57
C SER A 69 -15.53 -4.25 9.76
N VAL A 70 -14.29 -4.36 10.21
CA VAL A 70 -13.71 -5.63 10.66
C VAL A 70 -14.38 -6.06 11.96
N GLU A 71 -14.84 -7.31 12.03
CA GLU A 71 -15.32 -7.89 13.28
C GLU A 71 -14.15 -8.42 14.09
N VAL A 72 -13.74 -7.69 15.11
CA VAL A 72 -12.57 -8.01 15.95
C VAL A 72 -12.72 -9.37 16.64
N SER A 73 -13.94 -9.74 17.02
CA SER A 73 -14.24 -11.04 17.65
C SER A 73 -13.96 -12.24 16.75
N LEU A 74 -13.89 -12.04 15.43
CA LEU A 74 -13.61 -13.08 14.46
C LEU A 74 -12.11 -13.21 14.12
N LEU A 75 -11.25 -12.36 14.68
CA LEU A 75 -9.80 -12.45 14.52
C LEU A 75 -9.27 -13.60 15.37
N LYS A 76 -9.00 -14.74 14.76
CA LYS A 76 -8.62 -15.96 15.45
C LYS A 76 -7.12 -16.13 15.63
N LYS A 77 -6.36 -15.82 14.59
CA LYS A 77 -4.91 -15.98 14.57
C LYS A 77 -4.19 -14.68 14.94
N GLU A 78 -3.00 -14.82 15.48
CA GLU A 78 -2.15 -13.68 15.83
C GLU A 78 -1.81 -12.83 14.59
N GLU A 79 -1.60 -13.47 13.46
CA GLU A 79 -1.31 -12.82 12.18
C GLU A 79 -2.48 -11.94 11.71
N GLU A 80 -3.73 -12.36 11.96
CA GLU A 80 -4.92 -11.54 11.67
C GLU A 80 -4.96 -10.29 12.56
N LYS A 81 -4.64 -10.44 13.83
CA LYS A 81 -4.61 -9.33 14.80
C LYS A 81 -3.50 -8.34 14.48
N ASN A 82 -2.32 -8.85 14.14
CA ASN A 82 -1.19 -8.02 13.72
C ASN A 82 -1.50 -7.24 12.45
N PHE A 83 -2.16 -7.86 11.48
CA PHE A 83 -2.59 -7.22 10.25
C PHE A 83 -3.64 -6.14 10.51
N TYR A 84 -4.61 -6.40 11.36
CA TYR A 84 -5.61 -5.43 11.78
C TYR A 84 -4.97 -4.21 12.47
N ASN A 85 -4.06 -4.45 13.41
CA ASN A 85 -3.34 -3.37 14.09
C ASN A 85 -2.48 -2.54 13.12
N LEU A 86 -1.91 -3.19 12.10
CA LEU A 86 -1.16 -2.53 11.05
C LEU A 86 -2.02 -1.55 10.26
N ILE A 87 -3.24 -1.94 9.90
CA ILE A 87 -4.18 -1.07 9.18
C ILE A 87 -4.46 0.19 9.99
N ASP A 88 -4.80 0.04 11.27
CA ASP A 88 -5.09 1.18 12.15
C ASP A 88 -3.88 2.10 12.32
N TYR A 89 -2.70 1.52 12.50
CA TYR A 89 -1.46 2.26 12.65
C TYR A 89 -1.13 3.10 11.40
N ILE A 90 -1.20 2.47 10.21
CA ILE A 90 -0.92 3.17 8.95
C ILE A 90 -1.94 4.27 8.70
N LYS A 91 -3.21 3.97 8.87
CA LYS A 91 -4.30 4.92 8.65
C LYS A 91 -4.14 6.16 9.53
N LYS A 92 -3.87 5.97 10.82
CA LYS A 92 -3.63 7.06 11.75
C LYS A 92 -2.44 7.93 11.33
N ASN A 93 -1.31 7.30 10.98
CA ASN A 93 -0.10 8.03 10.61
C ASN A 93 -0.21 8.74 9.26
N ILE A 94 -0.92 8.17 8.29
CA ILE A 94 -1.22 8.85 7.02
C ILE A 94 -2.09 10.09 7.27
N ASP A 95 -3.13 9.99 8.10
CA ASP A 95 -4.00 11.10 8.42
C ASP A 95 -3.23 12.25 9.12
N GLU A 96 -2.27 11.92 10.01
CA GLU A 96 -1.45 12.88 10.73
C GLU A 96 -0.34 13.50 9.85
N SER A 97 0.29 12.73 8.96
CA SER A 97 1.43 13.15 8.12
C SER A 97 1.04 13.70 6.75
N LYS A 98 -0.23 13.88 6.47
CA LYS A 98 -0.73 14.33 5.16
C LYS A 98 -0.21 13.49 3.99
N HIS A 99 -0.25 12.18 4.15
CA HIS A 99 0.07 11.17 3.12
C HIS A 99 1.56 10.89 2.87
N ASP A 100 2.48 11.47 3.64
CA ASP A 100 3.93 11.24 3.43
C ASP A 100 4.53 10.18 4.37
N PHE A 101 3.71 9.54 5.22
CA PHE A 101 4.17 8.63 6.27
C PHE A 101 5.15 7.56 5.78
N ILE A 102 4.83 6.84 4.71
CA ILE A 102 5.69 5.77 4.16
C ILE A 102 7.03 6.35 3.67
N PHE A 103 7.00 7.49 2.98
CA PHE A 103 8.19 8.11 2.43
C PHE A 103 9.12 8.70 3.49
N GLU A 104 8.59 9.07 4.65
CA GLU A 104 9.35 9.60 5.78
C GLU A 104 9.88 8.51 6.71
N ASN A 105 9.36 7.29 6.61
CA ASN A 105 9.65 6.19 7.54
C ASN A 105 10.05 4.89 6.83
N PHE A 106 11.10 4.92 6.00
CA PHE A 106 11.58 3.74 5.27
C PHE A 106 11.96 2.58 6.18
N ASN A 107 12.41 2.85 7.41
CA ASN A 107 12.70 1.80 8.39
C ASN A 107 11.48 0.95 8.75
N TYR A 108 10.28 1.49 8.54
CA TYR A 108 9.03 0.78 8.79
C TYR A 108 8.67 -0.21 7.67
N LEU A 109 9.27 -0.08 6.47
CA LEU A 109 8.96 -0.93 5.33
C LEU A 109 9.25 -2.40 5.58
N TYR A 110 10.30 -2.70 6.35
CA TYR A 110 10.61 -4.07 6.74
C TYR A 110 9.45 -4.68 7.55
N GLN A 111 9.01 -3.99 8.59
CA GLN A 111 7.91 -4.45 9.44
C GLN A 111 6.60 -4.62 8.65
N LEU A 112 6.33 -3.69 7.74
CA LEU A 112 5.19 -3.72 6.84
C LEU A 112 5.21 -4.99 5.98
N SER A 113 6.33 -5.27 5.34
CA SER A 113 6.53 -6.44 4.50
C SER A 113 6.34 -7.74 5.27
N GLU A 114 6.95 -7.83 6.45
CA GLU A 114 6.86 -9.00 7.33
C GLU A 114 5.40 -9.27 7.75
N THR A 115 4.68 -8.23 8.18
CA THR A 115 3.29 -8.38 8.62
C THR A 115 2.39 -8.85 7.48
N ILE A 116 2.55 -8.29 6.27
CA ILE A 116 1.79 -8.72 5.09
C ILE A 116 2.10 -10.18 4.74
N ASN A 117 3.37 -10.53 4.65
CA ASN A 117 3.79 -11.88 4.28
C ASN A 117 3.37 -12.92 5.33
N ASN A 118 3.54 -12.63 6.61
CA ASN A 118 3.13 -13.54 7.69
C ASN A 118 1.62 -13.80 7.66
N PHE A 119 0.82 -12.80 7.36
CA PHE A 119 -0.62 -12.98 7.19
C PHE A 119 -0.92 -13.98 6.06
N PHE A 120 -0.41 -13.75 4.85
CA PHE A 120 -0.69 -14.63 3.73
C PHE A 120 -0.04 -16.01 3.83
N ASP A 121 1.04 -16.15 4.57
CA ASP A 121 1.71 -17.44 4.78
C ASP A 121 0.97 -18.32 5.80
N ASN A 122 0.27 -17.72 6.75
CA ASN A 122 -0.32 -18.42 7.89
C ASN A 122 -1.85 -18.37 7.95
N VAL A 123 -2.49 -17.52 7.16
CA VAL A 123 -3.93 -17.30 7.18
C VAL A 123 -4.54 -17.71 5.84
N ILE A 124 -5.50 -18.62 5.88
CA ILE A 124 -6.30 -19.00 4.70
C ILE A 124 -7.44 -17.98 4.58
N VAL A 125 -7.36 -17.09 3.58
CA VAL A 125 -8.39 -16.07 3.36
C VAL A 125 -9.73 -16.72 2.99
N ASN A 126 -9.72 -17.70 2.08
CA ASN A 126 -10.91 -18.45 1.67
C ASN A 126 -11.26 -19.58 2.65
N ASP A 127 -11.45 -19.22 3.91
CA ASP A 127 -11.90 -20.18 4.94
C ASP A 127 -13.28 -20.74 4.62
N ASP A 128 -13.58 -21.96 5.08
CA ASP A 128 -14.86 -22.60 4.88
C ASP A 128 -16.01 -21.87 5.61
N ASN A 129 -15.70 -21.26 6.75
CA ASN A 129 -16.64 -20.44 7.49
C ASN A 129 -16.85 -19.09 6.79
N VAL A 130 -18.08 -18.84 6.34
CA VAL A 130 -18.44 -17.64 5.56
C VAL A 130 -18.12 -16.35 6.30
N LYS A 131 -18.40 -16.27 7.59
CA LYS A 131 -18.15 -15.06 8.39
C LYS A 131 -16.64 -14.78 8.52
N ILE A 132 -15.86 -15.81 8.79
CA ILE A 132 -14.39 -15.71 8.89
C ILE A 132 -13.81 -15.31 7.53
N ARG A 133 -14.23 -15.97 6.45
CA ARG A 133 -13.80 -15.65 5.09
C ARG A 133 -14.08 -14.19 4.72
N THR A 134 -15.30 -13.73 4.97
CA THR A 134 -15.69 -12.35 4.68
C THR A 134 -14.85 -11.36 5.48
N ASN A 135 -14.64 -11.61 6.76
CA ASN A 135 -13.83 -10.76 7.64
C ASN A 135 -12.38 -10.66 7.17
N ARG A 136 -11.79 -11.78 6.74
CA ARG A 136 -10.43 -11.82 6.18
C ARG A 136 -10.31 -11.06 4.86
N LYS A 137 -11.32 -11.17 3.99
CA LYS A 137 -11.38 -10.38 2.74
C LYS A 137 -11.51 -8.88 3.02
N ILE A 138 -12.25 -8.49 4.05
CA ILE A 138 -12.36 -7.10 4.48
C ILE A 138 -11.00 -6.58 4.97
N LEU A 139 -10.25 -7.36 5.76
CA LEU A 139 -8.90 -7.00 6.19
C LEU A 139 -7.98 -6.71 5.00
N VAL A 140 -7.91 -7.62 4.05
CA VAL A 140 -7.07 -7.48 2.85
C VAL A 140 -7.46 -6.22 2.07
N ASN A 141 -8.76 -6.03 1.84
CA ASN A 141 -9.27 -4.87 1.10
C ASN A 141 -8.94 -3.54 1.81
N LYS A 142 -9.07 -3.47 3.12
CA LYS A 142 -8.80 -2.24 3.88
C LYS A 142 -7.33 -1.84 3.80
N LEU A 143 -6.41 -2.78 3.97
CA LEU A 143 -4.97 -2.47 3.85
C LEU A 143 -4.61 -2.06 2.42
N HIS A 144 -5.09 -2.80 1.43
CA HIS A 144 -4.88 -2.47 0.02
C HIS A 144 -5.36 -1.04 -0.28
N LYS A 145 -6.56 -0.70 0.17
CA LYS A 145 -7.17 0.61 -0.07
C LYS A 145 -6.37 1.73 0.59
N VAL A 146 -5.99 1.59 1.85
CA VAL A 146 -5.19 2.60 2.58
C VAL A 146 -3.87 2.86 1.87
N LEU A 147 -3.17 1.82 1.44
CA LEU A 147 -1.89 1.96 0.74
C LEU A 147 -2.06 2.50 -0.68
N ASN A 148 -2.99 1.95 -1.44
CA ASN A 148 -3.13 2.28 -2.86
C ASN A 148 -3.80 3.63 -3.11
N ASP A 149 -4.77 4.03 -2.30
CA ASP A 149 -5.42 5.34 -2.44
C ASP A 149 -4.46 6.49 -2.15
N ASN A 150 -3.48 6.28 -1.28
CA ASN A 150 -2.51 7.29 -0.89
C ASN A 150 -1.22 7.28 -1.73
N TYR A 151 -0.75 6.11 -2.16
CA TYR A 151 0.56 5.96 -2.82
C TYR A 151 0.49 5.38 -4.22
N ARG A 152 -0.64 4.82 -4.65
CA ARG A 152 -0.86 4.22 -5.97
C ARG A 152 0.21 3.20 -6.38
N PHE A 153 0.65 2.39 -5.44
CA PHE A 153 1.66 1.37 -5.69
C PHE A 153 1.26 0.35 -6.76
N SER A 154 -0.05 0.17 -7.01
CA SER A 154 -0.55 -0.72 -8.05
C SER A 154 -0.14 -0.30 -9.47
N LEU A 155 0.23 0.97 -9.66
CA LEU A 155 0.70 1.49 -10.95
C LEU A 155 2.17 1.18 -11.21
N LEU A 156 2.93 0.74 -10.20
CA LEU A 156 4.34 0.41 -10.35
C LEU A 156 4.54 -0.95 -11.01
N GLU A 157 5.49 -1.02 -11.92
CA GLU A 157 5.97 -2.27 -12.53
C GLU A 157 6.97 -2.94 -11.58
N ILE A 158 6.50 -3.97 -10.91
CA ILE A 158 7.26 -4.70 -9.89
C ILE A 158 7.68 -6.06 -10.44
#